data_c43f17bfde4e3e91b7a8081cc065223a
#
_entry.id   c43f17bfde4e3e91b7a8081cc065223a
#
_cell.length_a   1.000
_cell.length_b   1.000
_cell.length_c   1.000
_cell.angle_alpha   90.00
_cell.angle_beta   90.00
_cell.angle_gamma   90.00
#
_symmetry.space_group_name_H-M   'P 1'
#
loop_
_entity.id
_entity.type
_entity.pdbx_description
1 polymer ?
#
loop_
_entity_poly.entity_id
_entity_poly.type
_entity_poly.pdbx_seq_one_letter_code
_entity_poly.pdbx_strand_id
1 'polypeptide(L)'
;FVYGGITWTDAVSLILCYITVAFFAGSLGICFSALFKRSTVSTVATYGVLVAVVAGTYFINKFSLSLSAMNINNTAAAYGFGENAVKPTSGGFFYLLLLNPASTFLAILNGQAGGNTPLSKLKSSFGMTATNFVTENWVIVSILIQLALAALLIYIAVRCVEPVKRRRRSNKHK
;
A
#
# COMPACT_ATOMS: atom_id res chain seq x y z
N PHE A 1 -27.00 12.41 11.67
CA PHE A 1 -26.13 12.71 10.51
C PHE A 1 -26.06 14.20 10.16
N VAL A 2 -26.95 15.03 10.63
CA VAL A 2 -27.02 16.47 10.29
C VAL A 2 -26.01 17.32 11.07
N TYR A 3 -25.41 16.82 12.14
CA TYR A 3 -24.48 17.58 12.99
C TYR A 3 -23.03 17.13 12.94
N GLY A 4 -22.67 16.10 12.14
CA GLY A 4 -21.32 15.49 12.19
C GLY A 4 -20.43 15.72 10.97
N GLY A 5 -20.89 16.40 9.92
CA GLY A 5 -20.05 16.67 8.72
C GLY A 5 -19.68 15.43 7.87
N ILE A 6 -20.11 14.22 8.26
CA ILE A 6 -19.84 12.98 7.51
C ILE A 6 -20.96 12.74 6.50
N THR A 7 -20.58 12.67 5.22
CA THR A 7 -21.51 12.34 4.14
C THR A 7 -21.71 10.82 4.00
N TRP A 8 -22.79 10.41 3.33
CA TRP A 8 -23.04 9.01 3.00
C TRP A 8 -21.87 8.39 2.19
N THR A 9 -21.33 9.17 1.28
CA THR A 9 -20.20 8.79 0.43
C THR A 9 -18.96 8.48 1.27
N ASP A 10 -18.72 9.24 2.33
CA ASP A 10 -17.60 9.04 3.24
C ASP A 10 -17.73 7.74 4.04
N ALA A 11 -18.95 7.47 4.54
CA ALA A 11 -19.24 6.23 5.25
C ALA A 11 -19.04 5.00 4.35
N VAL A 12 -19.53 5.06 3.12
CA VAL A 12 -19.36 3.97 2.14
C VAL A 12 -17.89 3.77 1.80
N SER A 13 -17.12 4.85 1.61
CA SER A 13 -15.68 4.78 1.33
C SER A 13 -14.89 4.13 2.46
N LEU A 14 -15.24 4.42 3.72
CA LEU A 14 -14.63 3.78 4.90
C LEU A 14 -14.95 2.29 4.96
N ILE A 15 -16.22 1.91 4.77
CA ILE A 15 -16.64 0.51 4.77
C ILE A 15 -15.90 -0.25 3.67
N LEU A 16 -15.83 0.30 2.46
CA LEU A 16 -15.12 -0.30 1.34
C LEU A 16 -13.62 -0.49 1.65
N CYS A 17 -13.02 0.51 2.29
CA CYS A 17 -11.63 0.43 2.73
C CYS A 17 -11.41 -0.71 3.74
N TYR A 18 -12.27 -0.82 4.76
CA TYR A 18 -12.18 -1.91 5.74
C TYR A 18 -12.33 -3.29 5.10
N ILE A 19 -13.29 -3.45 4.20
CA ILE A 19 -13.49 -4.71 3.46
C ILE A 19 -12.23 -5.04 2.65
N THR A 20 -11.65 -4.07 1.96
CA THR A 20 -10.43 -4.25 1.17
C THR A 20 -9.24 -4.66 2.03
N VAL A 21 -9.05 -3.99 3.17
CA VAL A 21 -7.97 -4.32 4.12
C VAL A 21 -8.16 -5.72 4.70
N ALA A 22 -9.37 -6.08 5.09
CA ALA A 22 -9.69 -7.41 5.61
C ALA A 22 -9.43 -8.51 4.55
N PHE A 23 -9.82 -8.25 3.30
CA PHE A 23 -9.59 -9.16 2.19
C PHE A 23 -8.10 -9.32 1.88
N PHE A 24 -7.35 -8.23 1.87
CA PHE A 24 -5.90 -8.24 1.68
C PHE A 24 -5.17 -8.99 2.81
N ALA A 25 -5.48 -8.69 4.06
CA ALA A 25 -4.89 -9.38 5.21
C ALA A 25 -5.26 -10.87 5.25
N GLY A 26 -6.52 -11.20 4.94
CA GLY A 26 -6.99 -12.57 4.83
C GLY A 26 -6.29 -13.36 3.73
N SER A 27 -6.09 -12.76 2.56
CA SER A 27 -5.38 -13.38 1.44
C SER A 27 -3.91 -13.67 1.76
N LEU A 28 -3.23 -12.77 2.50
CA LEU A 28 -1.89 -13.00 3.03
C LEU A 28 -1.87 -14.20 3.99
N GLY A 29 -2.83 -14.26 4.92
CA GLY A 29 -2.95 -15.36 5.87
C GLY A 29 -3.13 -16.70 5.17
N ILE A 30 -4.01 -16.79 4.19
CA ILE A 30 -4.24 -18.00 3.38
C ILE A 30 -2.97 -18.37 2.61
N CYS A 31 -2.30 -17.40 1.99
CA CYS A 31 -1.09 -17.64 1.23
C CYS A 31 0.03 -18.21 2.12
N PHE A 32 0.29 -17.62 3.27
CA PHE A 32 1.30 -18.13 4.19
C PHE A 32 0.91 -19.43 4.85
N SER A 33 -0.38 -19.67 5.11
CA SER A 33 -0.87 -20.98 5.59
C SER A 33 -0.65 -22.08 4.56
N ALA A 34 -0.77 -21.78 3.28
CA ALA A 34 -0.48 -22.71 2.20
C ALA A 34 1.02 -23.00 2.03
N LEU A 35 1.87 -21.99 2.28
CA LEU A 35 3.33 -22.10 2.13
C LEU A 35 4.01 -22.77 3.33
N PHE A 36 3.55 -22.49 4.54
CA PHE A 36 4.19 -22.97 5.77
C PHE A 36 3.43 -24.14 6.38
N LYS A 37 4.14 -25.22 6.70
CA LYS A 37 3.58 -26.41 7.35
C LYS A 37 3.23 -26.20 8.84
N ARG A 38 3.80 -25.17 9.47
CA ARG A 38 3.59 -24.84 10.89
C ARG A 38 2.72 -23.61 11.04
N SER A 39 1.62 -23.71 11.73
CA SER A 39 0.65 -22.63 11.95
C SER A 39 1.29 -21.39 12.59
N THR A 40 2.12 -21.58 13.63
CA THR A 40 2.80 -20.46 14.31
C THR A 40 3.67 -19.65 13.37
N VAL A 41 4.44 -20.31 12.48
CA VAL A 41 5.30 -19.62 11.50
C VAL A 41 4.48 -18.86 10.49
N SER A 42 3.38 -19.44 10.03
CA SER A 42 2.45 -18.77 9.10
C SER A 42 1.87 -17.49 9.70
N THR A 43 1.42 -17.55 10.95
CA THR A 43 0.85 -16.38 11.65
C THR A 43 1.88 -15.28 11.84
N VAL A 44 3.07 -15.61 12.32
CA VAL A 44 4.17 -14.65 12.49
C VAL A 44 4.57 -14.02 11.15
N ALA A 45 4.68 -14.82 10.08
CA ALA A 45 4.99 -14.34 8.75
C ALA A 45 3.91 -13.38 8.22
N THR A 46 2.63 -13.70 8.42
CA THR A 46 1.51 -12.84 8.00
C THR A 46 1.59 -11.46 8.66
N TYR A 47 1.71 -11.42 9.98
CA TYR A 47 1.84 -10.15 10.71
C TYR A 47 3.13 -9.41 10.37
N GLY A 48 4.24 -10.15 10.23
CA GLY A 48 5.52 -9.57 9.84
C GLY A 48 5.45 -8.86 8.49
N VAL A 49 4.82 -9.48 7.49
CA VAL A 49 4.64 -8.87 6.17
C VAL A 49 3.67 -7.69 6.20
N LEU A 50 2.56 -7.79 6.97
CA LEU A 50 1.65 -6.65 7.13
C LEU A 50 2.36 -5.44 7.72
N VAL A 51 3.12 -5.64 8.79
CA VAL A 51 3.91 -4.57 9.42
C VAL A 51 4.98 -4.05 8.44
N ALA A 52 5.66 -4.93 7.72
CA ALA A 52 6.67 -4.53 6.74
C ALA A 52 6.07 -3.70 5.59
N VAL A 53 4.88 -4.04 5.10
CA VAL A 53 4.19 -3.24 4.08
C VAL A 53 3.82 -1.87 4.63
N VAL A 54 3.21 -1.81 5.81
CA VAL A 54 2.75 -0.53 6.39
C VAL A 54 3.92 0.36 6.79
N ALA A 55 4.84 -0.15 7.61
CA ALA A 55 5.97 0.63 8.10
C ALA A 55 7.06 0.83 7.03
N GLY A 56 7.33 -0.21 6.24
CA GLY A 56 8.38 -0.18 5.22
C GLY A 56 8.09 0.83 4.11
N THR A 57 6.87 0.87 3.59
CA THR A 57 6.50 1.85 2.55
C THR A 57 6.58 3.28 3.07
N TYR A 58 6.18 3.52 4.32
CA TYR A 58 6.32 4.82 4.95
C TYR A 58 7.80 5.20 5.16
N PHE A 59 8.59 4.27 5.68
CA PHE A 59 10.02 4.47 5.91
C PHE A 59 10.78 4.75 4.60
N ILE A 60 10.53 3.98 3.54
CA ILE A 60 11.14 4.20 2.22
C ILE A 60 10.83 5.61 1.71
N ASN A 61 9.58 6.06 1.84
CA ASN A 61 9.20 7.40 1.44
C ASN A 61 9.89 8.49 2.26
N LYS A 62 9.97 8.33 3.57
CA LYS A 62 10.69 9.27 4.45
C LYS A 62 12.19 9.28 4.17
N PHE A 63 12.78 8.13 3.95
CA PHE A 63 14.18 8.01 3.59
C PHE A 63 14.49 8.67 2.25
N SER A 64 13.66 8.43 1.22
CA SER A 64 13.79 9.09 -0.08
C SER A 64 13.67 10.61 0.04
N LEU A 65 12.72 11.09 0.85
CA LEU A 65 12.56 12.51 1.12
C LEU A 65 13.82 13.12 1.78
N SER A 66 14.40 12.42 2.75
CA SER A 66 15.63 12.83 3.43
C SER A 66 16.82 12.89 2.47
N LEU A 67 16.97 11.88 1.61
CA LEU A 67 18.02 11.89 0.58
C LEU A 67 17.83 13.04 -0.42
N SER A 68 16.61 13.31 -0.83
CA SER A 68 16.28 14.45 -1.71
C SER A 68 16.65 15.78 -1.05
N ALA A 69 16.31 15.98 0.22
CA ALA A 69 16.67 17.17 0.98
C ALA A 69 18.20 17.36 1.09
N MET A 70 18.91 16.26 1.39
CA MET A 70 20.36 16.26 1.50
C MET A 70 21.04 16.61 0.17
N ASN A 71 20.52 16.06 -0.95
CA ASN A 71 21.04 16.36 -2.29
C ASN A 71 20.80 17.84 -2.67
N ILE A 72 19.63 18.37 -2.37
CA ILE A 72 19.30 19.79 -2.62
C ILE A 72 20.22 20.70 -1.82
N ASN A 73 20.44 20.43 -0.54
CA ASN A 73 21.32 21.23 0.31
C ASN A 73 22.76 21.20 -0.17
N ASN A 74 23.28 20.04 -0.58
CA ASN A 74 24.62 19.91 -1.14
C ASN A 74 24.77 20.68 -2.46
N THR A 75 23.75 20.64 -3.31
CA THR A 75 23.73 21.36 -4.59
C THR A 75 23.65 22.87 -4.36
N ALA A 76 22.79 23.32 -3.44
CA ALA A 76 22.67 24.71 -3.08
C ALA A 76 24.00 25.29 -2.51
N ALA A 77 24.67 24.52 -1.65
CA ALA A 77 25.98 24.89 -1.12
C ALA A 77 27.07 24.96 -2.20
N ALA A 78 27.03 24.06 -3.19
CA ALA A 78 28.03 24.02 -4.27
C ALA A 78 27.84 25.15 -5.29
N TYR A 79 26.61 25.53 -5.58
CA TYR A 79 26.31 26.51 -6.65
C TYR A 79 25.80 27.86 -6.14
N GLY A 80 25.70 28.08 -4.82
CA GLY A 80 25.28 29.34 -4.23
C GLY A 80 23.80 29.70 -4.45
N PHE A 81 22.96 28.72 -4.80
CA PHE A 81 21.52 28.93 -4.89
C PHE A 81 20.91 29.01 -3.48
N GLY A 82 20.07 30.04 -3.24
CA GLY A 82 19.39 30.19 -1.97
C GLY A 82 18.53 28.96 -1.63
N GLU A 83 18.44 28.67 -0.35
CA GLU A 83 17.79 27.50 0.29
C GLU A 83 16.35 27.19 -0.16
N ASN A 84 15.69 28.10 -0.89
CA ASN A 84 14.27 28.04 -1.23
C ASN A 84 13.96 27.69 -2.70
N ALA A 85 14.94 27.35 -3.52
CA ALA A 85 14.72 27.16 -4.95
C ALA A 85 14.00 25.86 -5.30
N VAL A 86 14.22 24.77 -4.55
CA VAL A 86 13.62 23.44 -4.81
C VAL A 86 13.16 22.79 -3.51
N LYS A 87 11.92 22.36 -3.46
CA LYS A 87 11.42 21.61 -2.29
C LYS A 87 11.76 20.13 -2.40
N PRO A 88 12.22 19.49 -1.31
CA PRO A 88 12.51 18.08 -1.31
C PRO A 88 11.21 17.24 -1.55
N THR A 89 11.36 16.18 -2.31
CA THR A 89 10.24 15.28 -2.66
C THR A 89 10.67 13.82 -2.58
N SER A 90 9.75 12.94 -2.22
CA SER A 90 9.98 11.49 -2.30
C SER A 90 9.92 10.93 -3.73
N GLY A 91 9.52 11.76 -4.71
CA GLY A 91 9.50 11.37 -6.12
C GLY A 91 8.61 10.17 -6.41
N GLY A 92 9.10 9.25 -7.24
CA GLY A 92 8.35 8.04 -7.64
C GLY A 92 8.04 7.08 -6.50
N PHE A 93 8.81 7.10 -5.41
CA PHE A 93 8.55 6.26 -4.23
C PHE A 93 7.22 6.57 -3.54
N PHE A 94 6.65 7.77 -3.77
CA PHE A 94 5.33 8.13 -3.28
C PHE A 94 4.26 7.12 -3.70
N TYR A 95 4.35 6.56 -4.91
CA TYR A 95 3.38 5.59 -5.42
C TYR A 95 3.43 4.22 -4.71
N LEU A 96 4.49 3.91 -3.97
CA LEU A 96 4.53 2.71 -3.11
C LEU A 96 3.47 2.76 -2.00
N LEU A 97 3.01 3.96 -1.63
CA LEU A 97 1.93 4.13 -0.66
C LEU A 97 0.57 3.60 -1.17
N LEU A 98 0.41 3.35 -2.47
CA LEU A 98 -0.78 2.68 -3.02
C LEU A 98 -0.93 1.24 -2.52
N LEU A 99 0.20 0.58 -2.24
CA LEU A 99 0.22 -0.77 -1.67
C LEU A 99 -0.10 -0.78 -0.17
N ASN A 100 -0.02 0.38 0.48
CA ASN A 100 -0.16 0.51 1.91
C ASN A 100 -1.63 0.79 2.29
N PRO A 101 -2.34 -0.14 2.93
CA PRO A 101 -3.73 0.07 3.32
C PRO A 101 -3.90 1.21 4.33
N ALA A 102 -2.89 1.47 5.18
CA ALA A 102 -2.93 2.58 6.12
C ALA A 102 -2.90 3.94 5.42
N SER A 103 -2.19 4.08 4.30
CA SER A 103 -2.19 5.31 3.52
C SER A 103 -3.54 5.60 2.86
N THR A 104 -4.21 4.56 2.38
CA THR A 104 -5.58 4.66 1.83
C THR A 104 -6.56 5.11 2.89
N PHE A 105 -6.51 4.49 4.07
CA PHE A 105 -7.33 4.87 5.21
C PHE A 105 -7.09 6.32 5.65
N LEU A 106 -5.83 6.74 5.79
CA LEU A 106 -5.47 8.13 6.12
C LEU A 106 -5.94 9.12 5.05
N ALA A 107 -5.88 8.76 3.77
CA ALA A 107 -6.40 9.59 2.69
C ALA A 107 -7.92 9.81 2.82
N ILE A 108 -8.68 8.75 3.10
CA ILE A 108 -10.13 8.84 3.31
C ILE A 108 -10.44 9.73 4.52
N LEU A 109 -9.80 9.49 5.67
CA LEU A 109 -10.00 10.30 6.87
C LEU A 109 -9.67 11.77 6.64
N ASN A 110 -8.60 12.06 5.89
CA ASN A 110 -8.21 13.43 5.60
C ASN A 110 -9.24 14.13 4.68
N GLY A 111 -9.84 13.42 3.75
CA GLY A 111 -10.96 13.92 2.94
C GLY A 111 -12.18 14.28 3.80
N GLN A 112 -12.48 13.46 4.80
CA GLN A 112 -13.61 13.68 5.72
C GLN A 112 -13.37 14.81 6.73
N ALA A 113 -12.12 15.05 7.12
CA ALA A 113 -11.76 16.08 8.09
C ALA A 113 -11.73 17.51 7.50
N GLY A 114 -12.36 17.74 6.34
CA GLY A 114 -12.44 19.06 5.70
C GLY A 114 -11.17 19.46 4.95
N GLY A 115 -10.31 18.51 4.64
CA GLY A 115 -9.20 18.73 3.71
C GLY A 115 -9.73 18.94 2.27
N ASN A 116 -9.17 19.90 1.56
CA ASN A 116 -9.59 20.21 0.19
C ASN A 116 -9.44 19.02 -0.78
N THR A 117 -8.52 18.11 -0.49
CA THR A 117 -8.36 16.85 -1.23
C THR A 117 -7.95 15.73 -0.27
N PRO A 118 -8.44 14.48 -0.47
CA PRO A 118 -8.09 13.33 0.38
C PRO A 118 -6.58 13.15 0.56
N LEU A 119 -5.80 13.46 -0.46
CA LEU A 119 -4.37 13.23 -0.49
C LEU A 119 -3.53 14.43 -0.01
N SER A 120 -4.13 15.57 0.37
CA SER A 120 -3.41 16.81 0.67
C SER A 120 -2.35 16.67 1.76
N LYS A 121 -2.66 16.03 2.88
CA LYS A 121 -1.71 15.76 3.97
C LYS A 121 -0.57 14.83 3.57
N LEU A 122 -0.88 13.77 2.81
CA LEU A 122 0.15 12.85 2.32
C LEU A 122 1.07 13.54 1.31
N LYS A 123 0.51 14.32 0.39
CA LYS A 123 1.32 15.11 -0.56
C LYS A 123 2.24 16.10 0.16
N SER A 124 1.72 16.85 1.12
CA SER A 124 2.53 17.81 1.90
C SER A 124 3.62 17.11 2.74
N SER A 125 3.30 15.96 3.33
CA SER A 125 4.25 15.20 4.16
C SER A 125 5.42 14.60 3.38
N PHE A 126 5.26 14.38 2.06
CA PHE A 126 6.27 13.77 1.19
C PHE A 126 6.73 14.68 0.05
N GLY A 127 6.37 15.96 0.11
CA GLY A 127 6.79 16.97 -0.87
C GLY A 127 6.28 16.71 -2.28
N MET A 128 5.17 15.99 -2.45
CA MET A 128 4.63 15.67 -3.77
C MET A 128 3.74 16.79 -4.28
N THR A 129 4.12 17.41 -5.40
CA THR A 129 3.34 18.48 -6.05
C THR A 129 2.61 18.00 -7.28
N ALA A 130 3.01 16.87 -7.87
CA ALA A 130 2.41 16.37 -9.10
C ALA A 130 0.93 16.01 -8.91
N THR A 131 0.13 16.43 -9.90
CA THR A 131 -1.29 16.09 -10.04
C THR A 131 -1.43 15.22 -11.29
N ASN A 132 -1.73 13.93 -11.09
CA ASN A 132 -1.96 12.96 -12.14
C ASN A 132 -3.26 12.22 -11.85
N PHE A 133 -3.83 11.54 -12.84
CA PHE A 133 -5.02 10.71 -12.69
C PHE A 133 -4.98 9.81 -11.44
N VAL A 134 -3.81 9.22 -11.13
CA VAL A 134 -3.61 8.36 -9.95
C VAL A 134 -3.74 9.15 -8.65
N THR A 135 -3.21 10.37 -8.60
CA THR A 135 -3.29 11.21 -7.39
C THR A 135 -4.68 11.80 -7.17
N GLU A 136 -5.43 12.04 -8.23
CA GLU A 136 -6.81 12.52 -8.16
C GLU A 136 -7.76 11.41 -7.70
N ASN A 137 -7.57 10.18 -8.20
CA ASN A 137 -8.38 9.03 -7.88
C ASN A 137 -7.68 8.06 -6.90
N TRP A 138 -6.88 8.60 -5.97
CA TRP A 138 -5.99 7.81 -5.10
C TRP A 138 -6.68 6.66 -4.39
N VAL A 139 -7.84 6.92 -3.78
CA VAL A 139 -8.58 5.92 -3.00
C VAL A 139 -9.01 4.75 -3.89
N ILE A 140 -9.60 5.06 -5.05
CA ILE A 140 -10.08 4.02 -5.99
C ILE A 140 -8.91 3.21 -6.53
N VAL A 141 -7.85 3.88 -6.98
CA VAL A 141 -6.67 3.22 -7.55
C VAL A 141 -5.98 2.34 -6.50
N SER A 142 -5.86 2.82 -5.26
CA SER A 142 -5.26 2.07 -4.17
C SER A 142 -6.09 0.82 -3.83
N ILE A 143 -7.40 0.92 -3.73
CA ILE A 143 -8.31 -0.21 -3.51
C ILE A 143 -8.17 -1.24 -4.63
N LEU A 144 -8.16 -0.83 -5.89
CA LEU A 144 -8.00 -1.75 -7.02
C LEU A 144 -6.66 -2.48 -6.99
N ILE A 145 -5.57 -1.79 -6.68
CA ILE A 145 -4.23 -2.40 -6.56
C ILE A 145 -4.19 -3.42 -5.42
N GLN A 146 -4.76 -3.08 -4.27
CA GLN A 146 -4.80 -3.98 -3.11
C GLN A 146 -5.65 -5.21 -3.38
N LEU A 147 -6.79 -5.07 -4.06
CA LEU A 147 -7.62 -6.20 -4.48
C LEU A 147 -6.93 -7.08 -5.51
N ALA A 148 -6.22 -6.48 -6.48
CA ALA A 148 -5.43 -7.23 -7.45
C ALA A 148 -4.32 -8.04 -6.79
N LEU A 149 -3.62 -7.46 -5.81
CA LEU A 149 -2.63 -8.17 -5.00
C LEU A 149 -3.25 -9.30 -4.18
N ALA A 150 -4.40 -9.06 -3.55
CA ALA A 150 -5.11 -10.07 -2.79
C ALA A 150 -5.50 -11.26 -3.69
N ALA A 151 -6.01 -10.99 -4.89
CA ALA A 151 -6.34 -12.02 -5.87
C ALA A 151 -5.10 -12.81 -6.32
N LEU A 152 -3.97 -12.14 -6.53
CA LEU A 152 -2.69 -12.77 -6.86
C LEU A 152 -2.21 -13.69 -5.73
N LEU A 153 -2.30 -13.23 -4.48
CA LEU A 153 -1.93 -14.03 -3.30
C LEU A 153 -2.80 -15.29 -3.16
N ILE A 154 -4.11 -15.16 -3.39
CA ILE A 154 -5.02 -16.30 -3.39
C ILE A 154 -4.67 -17.26 -4.52
N TYR A 155 -4.37 -16.76 -5.72
CA TYR A 155 -3.93 -17.58 -6.84
C TYR A 155 -2.66 -18.38 -6.51
N ILE A 156 -1.67 -17.74 -5.89
CA ILE A 156 -0.45 -18.42 -5.42
C ILE A 156 -0.79 -19.50 -4.39
N ALA A 157 -1.66 -19.18 -3.41
CA ALA A 157 -2.09 -20.14 -2.38
C ALA A 157 -2.74 -21.38 -3.00
N VAL A 158 -3.65 -21.19 -3.95
CA VAL A 158 -4.32 -22.29 -4.68
C VAL A 158 -3.29 -23.16 -5.39
N ARG A 159 -2.33 -22.55 -6.09
CA ARG A 159 -1.26 -23.29 -6.78
C ARG A 159 -0.38 -24.09 -5.83
N CYS A 160 -0.12 -23.58 -4.62
CA CYS A 160 0.68 -24.26 -3.61
C CYS A 160 -0.08 -25.48 -3.00
N VAL A 161 -1.41 -25.41 -2.94
CA VAL A 161 -2.25 -26.47 -2.35
C VAL A 161 -2.68 -27.50 -3.41
N GLU A 162 -2.71 -27.14 -4.70
CA GLU A 162 -3.02 -28.09 -5.78
C GLU A 162 -2.08 -29.29 -5.69
N PRO A 163 -2.58 -30.52 -5.41
CA PRO A 163 -1.74 -31.70 -5.40
C PRO A 163 -1.17 -31.88 -6.81
N VAL A 164 0.16 -31.93 -6.89
CA VAL A 164 0.82 -32.36 -8.12
C VAL A 164 0.10 -33.63 -8.57
N LYS A 165 -0.63 -33.58 -9.67
CA LYS A 165 -1.24 -34.76 -10.27
C LYS A 165 -0.09 -35.75 -10.51
N ARG A 166 0.14 -36.60 -9.52
CA ARG A 166 1.06 -37.74 -9.64
C ARG A 166 0.56 -38.46 -10.87
N ARG A 167 1.28 -38.28 -11.98
CA ARG A 167 1.09 -39.06 -13.19
C ARG A 167 1.14 -40.50 -12.76
N ARG A 168 -0.05 -41.11 -12.56
CA ARG A 168 -0.20 -42.55 -12.40
C ARG A 168 0.32 -43.12 -13.74
N ARG A 169 1.62 -43.36 -13.83
CA ARG A 169 2.20 -44.23 -14.83
C ARG A 169 1.53 -45.57 -14.59
N SER A 170 0.54 -45.82 -15.42
CA SER A 170 -0.03 -47.14 -15.61
C SER A 170 1.12 -48.10 -15.93
N ASN A 171 1.57 -48.85 -14.91
CA ASN A 171 2.32 -50.07 -15.14
C ASN A 171 1.31 -51.10 -15.61
N LYS A 172 0.81 -50.98 -16.84
CA LYS A 172 0.30 -52.04 -17.62
C LYS A 172 1.46 -52.53 -18.46
N HIS A 173 2.11 -53.59 -17.97
CA HIS A 173 2.78 -54.67 -18.73
C HIS A 173 3.63 -55.50 -17.74
N LYS A 174 3.05 -56.50 -17.17
CA LYS A 174 3.43 -57.92 -17.32
C LYS A 174 2.45 -58.82 -16.58
#